data_bee338ce2a23cf1ec2696ebc3108f7d5
#
_entry.id   bee338ce2a23cf1ec2696ebc3108f7d5
#
_cell.length_a   1.000
_cell.length_b   1.000
_cell.length_c   1.000
_cell.angle_alpha   90.00
_cell.angle_beta   90.00
_cell.angle_gamma   90.00
#
_symmetry.space_group_name_H-M   'P 1'
#
loop_
_entity.id
_entity.type
_entity.pdbx_description
1 polymer ?
#
loop_
_entity_poly.entity_id
_entity_poly.type
_entity_poly.pdbx_seq_one_letter_code
_entity_poly.pdbx_strand_id
1 'polypeptide(L)'
;MTISVVIPLFPQFTALDGIGPYEVLQRIPDVDVTFIGHERGVVRSDNAMLGIEVDGTFEEHPTPDLIVFPGGHGTRALMTDERVLDWVRAAHTSTTFTTSVCTGSCVLAAAGLLDGLTATTHWGALNVLAEHGAIPTGERVVEHLGQRIITAAGVSSGIDMALRLVELLFDRVAAEAAQLMIEYDPQPPFDAGSTAKASDEVVRRVIEYAQNRV
;
A
#
# COMPACT_ATOMS: atom_id res chain seq x y z
N MET A 1 2.48 11.17 22.12
CA MET A 1 2.04 9.74 22.06
C MET A 1 2.51 9.24 20.70
N THR A 2 3.36 8.23 20.69
CA THR A 2 3.95 7.73 19.44
C THR A 2 2.92 6.90 18.68
N ILE A 3 2.77 7.12 17.38
CA ILE A 3 1.88 6.38 16.48
C ILE A 3 2.64 5.16 15.99
N SER A 4 2.11 3.98 16.24
CA SER A 4 2.65 2.71 15.74
C SER A 4 2.13 2.42 14.33
N VAL A 5 3.06 2.31 13.39
CA VAL A 5 2.77 1.98 11.99
C VAL A 5 3.35 0.62 11.66
N VAL A 6 2.56 -0.24 11.05
CA VAL A 6 3.06 -1.50 10.51
C VAL A 6 2.93 -1.55 8.99
N ILE A 7 3.95 -2.08 8.36
CA ILE A 7 4.00 -2.35 6.92
C ILE A 7 4.22 -3.85 6.73
N PRO A 8 3.16 -4.63 6.42
CA PRO A 8 3.28 -6.06 6.16
C PRO A 8 4.11 -6.35 4.92
N LEU A 9 5.15 -7.17 5.06
CA LEU A 9 5.94 -7.66 3.93
C LEU A 9 5.74 -9.17 3.75
N PHE A 10 5.74 -9.58 2.50
CA PHE A 10 5.51 -10.94 2.06
C PHE A 10 6.34 -11.24 0.80
N PRO A 11 6.65 -12.49 0.48
CA PRO A 11 7.37 -12.82 -0.74
C PRO A 11 6.72 -12.22 -1.98
N GLN A 12 7.54 -11.65 -2.87
CA GLN A 12 7.10 -10.96 -4.10
C GLN A 12 6.25 -9.69 -3.85
N PHE A 13 6.52 -8.96 -2.77
CA PHE A 13 5.98 -7.61 -2.61
C PHE A 13 6.63 -6.63 -3.59
N THR A 14 5.90 -5.60 -3.99
CA THR A 14 6.47 -4.50 -4.79
C THR A 14 7.20 -3.52 -3.87
N ALA A 15 8.50 -3.37 -4.04
CA ALA A 15 9.36 -2.68 -3.09
C ALA A 15 8.90 -1.25 -2.77
N LEU A 16 8.59 -0.45 -3.78
CA LEU A 16 8.21 0.96 -3.55
C LEU A 16 6.87 1.12 -2.84
N ASP A 17 5.98 0.11 -2.91
CA ASP A 17 4.68 0.12 -2.20
C ASP A 17 4.87 0.18 -0.68
N GLY A 18 5.94 -0.45 -0.17
CA GLY A 18 6.31 -0.39 1.24
C GLY A 18 7.29 0.73 1.56
N ILE A 19 8.36 0.86 0.76
CA ILE A 19 9.46 1.81 1.02
C ILE A 19 9.01 3.27 0.79
N GLY A 20 8.13 3.54 -0.19
CA GLY A 20 7.64 4.90 -0.46
C GLY A 20 6.92 5.51 0.74
N PRO A 21 5.88 4.86 1.27
CA PRO A 21 5.24 5.30 2.51
C PRO A 21 6.19 5.32 3.72
N TYR A 22 7.07 4.32 3.84
CA TYR A 22 8.09 4.29 4.90
C TYR A 22 8.94 5.57 4.89
N GLU A 23 9.46 5.99 3.73
CA GLU A 23 10.31 7.19 3.63
C GLU A 23 9.60 8.47 4.05
N VAL A 24 8.30 8.56 3.85
CA VAL A 24 7.50 9.70 4.32
C VAL A 24 7.26 9.62 5.83
N LEU A 25 6.71 8.50 6.30
CA LEU A 25 6.23 8.34 7.66
C LEU A 25 7.36 8.37 8.68
N GLN A 26 8.49 7.76 8.38
CA GLN A 26 9.66 7.75 9.27
C GLN A 26 10.33 9.13 9.47
N ARG A 27 9.92 10.16 8.70
CA ARG A 27 10.39 11.55 8.90
C ARG A 27 9.69 12.24 10.08
N ILE A 28 8.58 11.71 10.55
CA ILE A 28 7.81 12.29 11.63
C ILE A 28 8.30 11.75 12.97
N PRO A 29 8.75 12.61 13.90
CA PRO A 29 9.38 12.15 15.17
C PRO A 29 8.49 11.29 16.06
N ASP A 30 7.17 11.48 16.00
CA ASP A 30 6.20 10.74 16.79
C ASP A 30 5.58 9.54 16.03
N VAL A 31 6.26 9.03 15.01
CA VAL A 31 5.87 7.84 14.24
C VAL A 31 6.95 6.78 14.35
N ASP A 32 6.55 5.57 14.72
CA ASP A 32 7.40 4.37 14.76
C ASP A 32 6.92 3.37 13.71
N VAL A 33 7.77 3.07 12.73
CA VAL A 33 7.43 2.19 11.60
C VAL A 33 8.13 0.86 11.73
N THR A 34 7.37 -0.23 11.73
CA THR A 34 7.88 -1.60 11.78
C THR A 34 7.47 -2.39 10.55
N PHE A 35 8.41 -3.05 9.90
CA PHE A 35 8.12 -4.07 8.90
C PHE A 35 7.76 -5.37 9.59
N ILE A 36 6.57 -5.90 9.29
CA ILE A 36 6.08 -7.15 9.87
C ILE A 36 5.80 -8.21 8.81
N GLY A 37 5.73 -9.47 9.19
CA GLY A 37 5.42 -10.57 8.27
C GLY A 37 4.95 -11.82 8.99
N HIS A 38 4.87 -12.94 8.27
CA HIS A 38 4.58 -14.24 8.89
C HIS A 38 5.65 -14.67 9.89
N GLU A 39 6.89 -14.36 9.58
CA GLU A 39 8.08 -14.69 10.35
C GLU A 39 9.09 -13.53 10.25
N ARG A 40 9.95 -13.41 11.24
CA ARG A 40 11.09 -12.50 11.22
C ARG A 40 12.12 -12.95 10.19
N GLY A 41 12.85 -12.00 9.61
CA GLY A 41 13.93 -12.28 8.68
C GLY A 41 13.77 -11.57 7.34
N VAL A 42 14.57 -11.94 6.36
CA VAL A 42 14.63 -11.24 5.08
C VAL A 42 13.51 -11.70 4.15
N VAL A 43 12.63 -10.76 3.78
CA VAL A 43 11.60 -10.97 2.75
C VAL A 43 12.06 -10.35 1.44
N ARG A 44 11.88 -11.06 0.33
CA ARG A 44 12.34 -10.68 -1.02
C ARG A 44 11.21 -10.06 -1.84
N SER A 45 11.56 -8.95 -2.54
CA SER A 45 10.66 -8.26 -3.47
C SER A 45 10.30 -9.11 -4.70
N ASP A 46 9.48 -8.56 -5.58
CA ASP A 46 8.91 -9.19 -6.78
C ASP A 46 9.96 -9.83 -7.73
N ASN A 47 11.14 -9.24 -7.84
CA ASN A 47 12.24 -9.77 -8.65
C ASN A 47 13.32 -10.50 -7.82
N ALA A 48 13.07 -10.71 -6.53
CA ALA A 48 13.97 -11.34 -5.56
C ALA A 48 15.34 -10.67 -5.35
N MET A 49 15.59 -9.52 -5.98
CA MET A 49 16.89 -8.83 -5.87
C MET A 49 16.99 -8.00 -4.59
N LEU A 50 15.91 -7.33 -4.19
CA LEU A 50 15.86 -6.55 -2.97
C LEU A 50 15.31 -7.40 -1.82
N GLY A 51 16.04 -7.45 -0.70
CA GLY A 51 15.57 -8.03 0.56
C GLY A 51 15.40 -6.94 1.60
N ILE A 52 14.29 -6.99 2.33
CA ILE A 52 14.03 -6.15 3.50
C ILE A 52 13.92 -7.05 4.70
N GLU A 53 14.56 -6.68 5.80
CA GLU A 53 14.43 -7.39 7.07
C GLU A 53 13.09 -7.06 7.72
N VAL A 54 12.43 -8.10 8.21
CA VAL A 54 11.17 -8.05 8.94
C VAL A 54 11.48 -8.26 10.41
N ASP A 55 11.19 -7.26 11.22
CA ASP A 55 11.52 -7.21 12.65
C ASP A 55 10.39 -7.67 13.57
N GLY A 56 9.18 -7.86 13.03
CA GLY A 56 8.00 -8.28 13.79
C GLY A 56 7.14 -9.28 13.05
N THR A 57 6.23 -9.91 13.78
CA THR A 57 5.21 -10.79 13.20
C THR A 57 3.82 -10.20 13.35
N PHE A 58 2.82 -10.74 12.63
CA PHE A 58 1.42 -10.33 12.78
C PHE A 58 0.92 -10.46 14.22
N GLU A 59 1.33 -11.52 14.93
CA GLU A 59 0.92 -11.80 16.31
C GLU A 59 1.54 -10.84 17.32
N GLU A 60 2.75 -10.34 17.04
CA GLU A 60 3.44 -9.36 17.89
C GLU A 60 2.87 -7.95 17.73
N HIS A 61 2.13 -7.69 16.64
CA HIS A 61 1.50 -6.39 16.32
C HIS A 61 -0.01 -6.53 16.10
N PRO A 62 -0.80 -6.93 17.11
CA PRO A 62 -2.23 -7.19 16.94
C PRO A 62 -3.07 -5.91 16.83
N THR A 63 -2.59 -4.77 17.32
CA THR A 63 -3.34 -3.51 17.42
C THR A 63 -2.49 -2.30 17.04
N PRO A 64 -1.96 -2.22 15.81
CA PRO A 64 -1.23 -1.04 15.36
C PRO A 64 -2.19 0.15 15.20
N ASP A 65 -1.66 1.38 15.30
CA ASP A 65 -2.44 2.59 15.02
C ASP A 65 -2.68 2.78 13.52
N LEU A 66 -1.72 2.35 12.69
CA LEU A 66 -1.78 2.50 11.25
C LEU A 66 -1.26 1.24 10.54
N ILE A 67 -2.00 0.78 9.54
CA ILE A 67 -1.57 -0.26 8.61
C ILE A 67 -1.33 0.37 7.25
N VAL A 68 -0.17 0.13 6.64
CA VAL A 68 0.11 0.40 5.23
C VAL A 68 0.35 -0.92 4.53
N PHE A 69 -0.66 -1.47 3.87
CA PHE A 69 -0.58 -2.78 3.23
C PHE A 69 -0.05 -2.63 1.79
N PRO A 70 1.18 -3.04 1.49
CA PRO A 70 1.76 -2.94 0.15
C PRO A 70 1.13 -3.96 -0.80
N GLY A 71 1.31 -3.74 -2.11
CA GLY A 71 0.96 -4.69 -3.13
C GLY A 71 2.16 -5.50 -3.62
N GLY A 72 1.96 -6.15 -4.75
CA GLY A 72 2.92 -7.02 -5.40
C GLY A 72 2.25 -8.31 -5.89
N HIS A 73 3.02 -9.12 -6.62
CA HIS A 73 2.50 -10.37 -7.15
C HIS A 73 2.07 -11.34 -6.02
N GLY A 74 2.77 -11.30 -4.88
CA GLY A 74 2.50 -12.15 -3.71
C GLY A 74 1.15 -11.90 -3.03
N THR A 75 0.46 -10.78 -3.28
CA THR A 75 -0.88 -10.52 -2.72
C THR A 75 -1.90 -11.60 -3.09
N ARG A 76 -1.71 -12.28 -4.23
CA ARG A 76 -2.59 -13.38 -4.66
C ARG A 76 -2.64 -14.54 -3.67
N ALA A 77 -1.51 -14.88 -3.06
CA ALA A 77 -1.45 -15.89 -2.01
C ALA A 77 -2.10 -15.39 -0.72
N LEU A 78 -1.90 -14.11 -0.38
CA LEU A 78 -2.46 -13.52 0.84
C LEU A 78 -3.97 -13.38 0.81
N MET A 79 -4.59 -13.23 -0.37
CA MET A 79 -6.04 -13.14 -0.52
C MET A 79 -6.79 -14.42 -0.10
N THR A 80 -6.08 -15.52 0.11
CA THR A 80 -6.61 -16.80 0.60
C THR A 80 -5.93 -17.28 1.89
N ASP A 81 -5.06 -16.47 2.46
CA ASP A 81 -4.37 -16.75 3.70
C ASP A 81 -5.20 -16.24 4.90
N GLU A 82 -5.96 -17.14 5.51
CA GLU A 82 -6.86 -16.77 6.62
C GLU A 82 -6.10 -16.18 7.82
N ARG A 83 -4.85 -16.55 8.07
CA ARG A 83 -4.04 -15.94 9.14
C ARG A 83 -3.87 -14.44 8.91
N VAL A 84 -3.57 -14.04 7.67
CA VAL A 84 -3.42 -12.62 7.31
C VAL A 84 -4.77 -11.93 7.28
N LEU A 85 -5.79 -12.55 6.68
CA LEU A 85 -7.13 -11.95 6.56
C LEU A 85 -7.77 -11.73 7.95
N ASP A 86 -7.64 -12.69 8.86
CA ASP A 86 -8.14 -12.57 10.23
C ASP A 86 -7.39 -11.50 11.02
N TRP A 87 -6.05 -11.42 10.84
CA TRP A 87 -5.28 -10.36 11.45
C TRP A 87 -5.69 -8.97 10.93
N VAL A 88 -5.87 -8.81 9.62
CA VAL A 88 -6.33 -7.54 9.01
C VAL A 88 -7.70 -7.14 9.59
N ARG A 89 -8.66 -8.07 9.65
CA ARG A 89 -10.00 -7.82 10.24
C ARG A 89 -9.91 -7.39 11.69
N ALA A 90 -9.13 -8.10 12.49
CA ALA A 90 -8.96 -7.83 13.92
C ALA A 90 -8.26 -6.48 14.15
N ALA A 91 -7.14 -6.23 13.50
CA ALA A 91 -6.38 -4.99 13.64
C ALA A 91 -7.19 -3.77 13.21
N HIS A 92 -7.96 -3.87 12.10
CA HIS A 92 -8.83 -2.79 11.63
C HIS A 92 -9.83 -2.29 12.69
N THR A 93 -10.23 -3.13 13.65
CA THR A 93 -11.16 -2.71 14.71
C THR A 93 -10.61 -1.57 15.57
N SER A 94 -9.29 -1.47 15.72
CA SER A 94 -8.59 -0.50 16.57
C SER A 94 -7.72 0.51 15.83
N THR A 95 -7.36 0.26 14.55
CA THR A 95 -6.53 1.21 13.79
C THR A 95 -7.19 2.58 13.65
N THR A 96 -6.37 3.63 13.66
CA THR A 96 -6.78 4.97 13.21
C THR A 96 -7.05 4.97 11.71
N PHE A 97 -6.15 4.33 10.93
CA PHE A 97 -6.37 4.06 9.51
C PHE A 97 -5.80 2.70 9.10
N THR A 98 -6.56 1.98 8.28
CA THR A 98 -6.11 0.82 7.52
C THR A 98 -5.96 1.23 6.07
N THR A 99 -4.74 1.20 5.55
CA THR A 99 -4.44 1.72 4.22
C THR A 99 -3.76 0.68 3.34
N SER A 100 -3.80 0.91 2.03
CA SER A 100 -3.16 0.03 1.06
C SER A 100 -2.56 0.78 -0.10
N VAL A 101 -1.54 0.20 -0.70
CA VAL A 101 -0.92 0.65 -1.95
C VAL A 101 -1.04 -0.47 -2.98
N CYS A 102 -1.33 -0.13 -4.23
CA CYS A 102 -1.32 -1.08 -5.34
C CYS A 102 -2.30 -2.25 -5.07
N THR A 103 -1.89 -3.49 -5.32
CA THR A 103 -2.71 -4.69 -5.06
C THR A 103 -2.87 -5.05 -3.58
N GLY A 104 -2.31 -4.28 -2.66
CA GLY A 104 -2.62 -4.40 -1.23
C GLY A 104 -4.11 -4.20 -0.93
N SER A 105 -4.80 -3.35 -1.70
CA SER A 105 -6.26 -3.19 -1.60
C SER A 105 -7.04 -4.47 -1.91
N CYS A 106 -6.52 -5.36 -2.76
CA CYS A 106 -7.15 -6.64 -3.02
C CYS A 106 -7.15 -7.56 -1.79
N VAL A 107 -6.11 -7.46 -0.94
CA VAL A 107 -6.07 -8.18 0.35
C VAL A 107 -7.10 -7.59 1.31
N LEU A 108 -7.22 -6.26 1.38
CA LEU A 108 -8.26 -5.60 2.19
C LEU A 108 -9.66 -5.97 1.71
N ALA A 109 -9.87 -6.07 0.40
CA ALA A 109 -11.14 -6.51 -0.19
C ALA A 109 -11.43 -7.98 0.15
N ALA A 110 -10.44 -8.89 0.03
CA ALA A 110 -10.58 -10.29 0.44
C ALA A 110 -10.88 -10.45 1.94
N ALA A 111 -10.40 -9.52 2.78
CA ALA A 111 -10.77 -9.45 4.19
C ALA A 111 -12.20 -8.91 4.41
N GLY A 112 -12.92 -8.46 3.36
CA GLY A 112 -14.27 -7.90 3.44
C GLY A 112 -14.33 -6.43 3.86
N LEU A 113 -13.19 -5.75 4.00
CA LEU A 113 -13.15 -4.35 4.45
C LEU A 113 -13.62 -3.35 3.39
N LEU A 114 -13.64 -3.73 2.12
CA LEU A 114 -13.99 -2.86 1.01
C LEU A 114 -15.37 -3.16 0.40
N ASP A 115 -16.19 -4.01 1.02
CA ASP A 115 -17.50 -4.38 0.51
C ASP A 115 -18.41 -3.16 0.28
N GLY A 116 -18.81 -2.94 -0.96
CA GLY A 116 -19.66 -1.83 -1.38
C GLY A 116 -19.00 -0.45 -1.34
N LEU A 117 -17.71 -0.35 -0.99
CA LEU A 117 -16.97 0.90 -0.99
C LEU A 117 -16.28 1.13 -2.35
N THR A 118 -16.18 2.39 -2.76
CA THR A 118 -15.28 2.76 -3.84
C THR A 118 -13.83 2.54 -3.39
N ALA A 119 -13.00 1.99 -4.25
CA ALA A 119 -11.59 1.77 -3.91
C ALA A 119 -10.70 1.82 -5.17
N THR A 120 -9.44 2.07 -4.96
CA THR A 120 -8.44 2.02 -6.03
C THR A 120 -7.40 0.93 -5.77
N THR A 121 -6.76 0.51 -6.83
CA THR A 121 -5.69 -0.49 -6.83
C THR A 121 -4.74 -0.21 -8.00
N HIS A 122 -3.74 -1.06 -8.21
CA HIS A 122 -3.00 -1.02 -9.48
C HIS A 122 -3.94 -1.21 -10.66
N TRP A 123 -3.79 -0.40 -11.71
CA TRP A 123 -4.69 -0.41 -12.88
C TRP A 123 -4.91 -1.79 -13.52
N GLY A 124 -3.91 -2.68 -13.44
CA GLY A 124 -3.99 -4.06 -13.93
C GLY A 124 -4.76 -5.02 -13.01
N ALA A 125 -5.28 -4.56 -11.86
CA ALA A 125 -5.97 -5.40 -10.88
C ALA A 125 -7.38 -4.90 -10.51
N LEU A 126 -7.91 -3.92 -11.25
CA LEU A 126 -9.26 -3.37 -11.00
C LEU A 126 -10.34 -4.45 -11.03
N ASN A 127 -10.22 -5.44 -11.93
CA ASN A 127 -11.17 -6.55 -12.00
C ASN A 127 -11.14 -7.42 -10.73
N VAL A 128 -9.94 -7.70 -10.22
CA VAL A 128 -9.76 -8.48 -8.99
C VAL A 128 -10.41 -7.74 -7.81
N LEU A 129 -10.25 -6.43 -7.75
CA LEU A 129 -10.87 -5.61 -6.71
C LEU A 129 -12.41 -5.69 -6.76
N ALA A 130 -12.99 -5.66 -7.98
CA ALA A 130 -14.43 -5.81 -8.21
C ALA A 130 -14.96 -7.20 -7.81
N GLU A 131 -14.21 -8.27 -8.11
CA GLU A 131 -14.56 -9.64 -7.77
C GLU A 131 -14.67 -9.86 -6.25
N HIS A 132 -14.00 -9.03 -5.45
CA HIS A 132 -14.04 -9.06 -3.98
C HIS A 132 -14.96 -7.97 -3.38
N GLY A 133 -15.98 -7.51 -4.11
CA GLY A 133 -17.07 -6.69 -3.57
C GLY A 133 -16.82 -5.19 -3.53
N ALA A 134 -15.64 -4.70 -3.86
CA ALA A 134 -15.36 -3.27 -3.94
C ALA A 134 -15.86 -2.67 -5.27
N ILE A 135 -16.03 -1.35 -5.31
CA ILE A 135 -16.35 -0.57 -6.50
C ILE A 135 -15.06 0.10 -7.02
N PRO A 136 -14.42 -0.44 -8.06
CA PRO A 136 -13.13 0.08 -8.52
C PRO A 136 -13.24 1.49 -9.09
N THR A 137 -12.23 2.32 -8.79
CA THR A 137 -12.07 3.64 -9.42
C THR A 137 -10.70 3.74 -10.09
N GLY A 138 -10.55 4.73 -10.98
CA GLY A 138 -9.26 5.09 -11.57
C GLY A 138 -8.52 6.18 -10.79
N GLU A 139 -8.98 6.52 -9.60
CA GLU A 139 -8.41 7.59 -8.81
C GLU A 139 -7.09 7.19 -8.17
N ARG A 140 -6.21 8.17 -7.94
CA ARG A 140 -4.88 7.93 -7.39
C ARG A 140 -4.91 7.56 -5.91
N VAL A 141 -5.80 8.21 -5.14
CA VAL A 141 -6.06 7.90 -3.72
C VAL A 141 -7.57 8.01 -3.49
N VAL A 142 -8.15 7.05 -2.78
CA VAL A 142 -9.57 7.04 -2.39
C VAL A 142 -9.64 6.98 -0.88
N GLU A 143 -10.40 7.90 -0.27
CA GLU A 143 -10.51 8.06 1.18
C GLU A 143 -11.93 7.75 1.67
N HIS A 144 -12.04 6.86 2.64
CA HIS A 144 -13.24 6.60 3.43
C HIS A 144 -12.95 6.86 4.91
N LEU A 145 -12.86 8.15 5.29
CA LEU A 145 -12.45 8.53 6.65
C LEU A 145 -13.40 8.00 7.73
N GLY A 146 -14.70 7.92 7.43
CA GLY A 146 -15.69 7.34 8.35
C GLY A 146 -15.49 5.84 8.59
N GLN A 147 -14.98 5.10 7.61
CA GLN A 147 -14.60 3.70 7.71
C GLN A 147 -13.14 3.52 8.10
N ARG A 148 -12.38 4.59 8.21
CA ARG A 148 -10.94 4.57 8.53
C ARG A 148 -10.10 3.80 7.49
N ILE A 149 -10.50 3.90 6.21
CA ILE A 149 -9.87 3.19 5.10
C ILE A 149 -9.38 4.19 4.06
N ILE A 150 -8.15 4.01 3.59
CA ILE A 150 -7.60 4.78 2.47
C ILE A 150 -6.89 3.79 1.53
N THR A 151 -7.21 3.85 0.25
CA THR A 151 -6.56 3.04 -0.78
C THR A 151 -5.81 3.91 -1.77
N ALA A 152 -4.59 3.51 -2.14
CA ALA A 152 -3.79 4.17 -3.16
C ALA A 152 -3.60 3.26 -4.38
N ALA A 153 -3.54 3.86 -5.55
CA ALA A 153 -3.30 3.18 -6.82
C ALA A 153 -1.88 2.57 -6.89
N GLY A 154 -1.39 2.28 -8.10
CA GLY A 154 -0.10 1.60 -8.29
C GLY A 154 1.11 2.41 -7.88
N VAL A 155 2.00 1.75 -7.30
CA VAL A 155 3.40 1.90 -6.90
C VAL A 155 3.74 3.26 -6.29
N SER A 156 3.90 4.32 -7.09
CA SER A 156 4.30 5.65 -6.58
C SER A 156 3.20 6.41 -5.83
N SER A 157 1.93 6.00 -5.98
CA SER A 157 0.80 6.67 -5.30
C SER A 157 0.80 6.48 -3.77
N GLY A 158 1.55 5.48 -3.29
CA GLY A 158 1.77 5.29 -1.85
C GLY A 158 2.48 6.47 -1.18
N ILE A 159 3.33 7.21 -1.92
CA ILE A 159 3.99 8.42 -1.41
C ILE A 159 2.96 9.53 -1.18
N ASP A 160 2.07 9.77 -2.16
CA ASP A 160 1.02 10.78 -2.05
C ASP A 160 0.06 10.45 -0.90
N MET A 161 -0.32 9.17 -0.78
CA MET A 161 -1.16 8.68 0.32
C MET A 161 -0.47 8.89 1.68
N ALA A 162 0.82 8.59 1.79
CA ALA A 162 1.55 8.75 3.05
C ALA A 162 1.65 10.22 3.48
N LEU A 163 1.87 11.15 2.54
CA LEU A 163 1.81 12.58 2.82
C LEU A 163 0.42 13.01 3.31
N ARG A 164 -0.64 12.48 2.70
CA ARG A 164 -2.01 12.72 3.14
C ARG A 164 -2.29 12.15 4.53
N LEU A 165 -1.73 10.98 4.87
CA LEU A 165 -1.83 10.40 6.21
C LEU A 165 -1.17 11.28 7.26
N VAL A 166 0.01 11.84 6.97
CA VAL A 166 0.67 12.79 7.88
C VAL A 166 -0.20 14.02 8.11
N GLU A 167 -0.83 14.57 7.07
CA GLU A 167 -1.77 15.69 7.22
C GLU A 167 -2.96 15.34 8.12
N LEU A 168 -3.55 14.15 7.95
CA LEU A 168 -4.70 13.69 8.72
C LEU A 168 -4.38 13.36 10.18
N LEU A 169 -3.16 12.86 10.46
CA LEU A 169 -2.73 12.44 11.78
C LEU A 169 -2.14 13.60 12.61
N PHE A 170 -1.57 14.58 11.94
CA PHE A 170 -0.90 15.73 12.56
C PHE A 170 -1.49 17.03 12.02
N ASP A 171 -0.89 17.59 10.97
CA ASP A 171 -1.35 18.77 10.28
C ASP A 171 -0.68 18.91 8.90
N ARG A 172 -1.13 19.91 8.15
CA ARG A 172 -0.63 20.22 6.81
C ARG A 172 0.87 20.61 6.82
N VAL A 173 1.31 21.34 7.84
CA VAL A 173 2.71 21.80 7.90
C VAL A 173 3.66 20.61 8.11
N ALA A 174 3.27 19.63 8.94
CA ALA A 174 4.00 18.37 9.12
C ALA A 174 4.10 17.59 7.80
N ALA A 175 3.03 17.50 7.03
CA ALA A 175 3.02 16.84 5.73
C ALA A 175 3.94 17.56 4.72
N GLU A 176 3.85 18.89 4.61
CA GLU A 176 4.71 19.71 3.74
C GLU A 176 6.19 19.62 4.18
N ALA A 177 6.47 19.52 5.49
CA ALA A 177 7.84 19.33 5.99
C ALA A 177 8.38 17.95 5.60
N ALA A 178 7.61 16.88 5.75
CA ALA A 178 8.00 15.55 5.30
C ALA A 178 8.25 15.52 3.77
N GLN A 179 7.38 16.14 2.98
CA GLN A 179 7.53 16.27 1.54
C GLN A 179 8.84 16.97 1.17
N LEU A 180 9.15 18.08 1.83
CA LEU A 180 10.39 18.83 1.60
C LEU A 180 11.63 18.03 2.03
N MET A 181 11.56 17.29 3.13
CA MET A 181 12.69 16.47 3.61
C MET A 181 13.08 15.37 2.63
N ILE A 182 12.13 14.81 1.89
CA ILE A 182 12.40 13.79 0.87
C ILE A 182 12.51 14.37 -0.55
N GLU A 183 12.46 15.70 -0.69
CA GLU A 183 12.48 16.42 -1.98
C GLU A 183 11.46 15.85 -2.99
N TYR A 184 10.25 15.49 -2.53
CA TYR A 184 9.23 14.95 -3.40
C TYR A 184 8.58 16.07 -4.22
N ASP A 185 9.25 16.43 -5.32
CA ASP A 185 8.82 17.38 -6.34
C ASP A 185 8.93 16.73 -7.73
N PRO A 186 8.04 15.75 -8.07
CA PRO A 186 8.21 14.89 -9.23
C PRO A 186 8.09 15.65 -10.56
N GLN A 187 9.13 15.55 -11.38
CA GLN A 187 9.22 16.12 -12.71
C GLN A 187 9.60 15.03 -13.73
N PRO A 188 8.70 14.06 -13.99
CA PRO A 188 9.00 12.95 -14.89
C PRO A 188 9.20 13.46 -16.33
N PRO A 189 10.16 12.89 -17.09
CA PRO A 189 10.44 13.33 -18.46
C PRO A 189 9.34 12.96 -19.45
N PHE A 190 8.38 12.13 -19.04
CA PHE A 190 7.27 11.65 -19.87
C PHE A 190 5.93 11.79 -19.14
N ASP A 191 4.85 12.04 -19.87
CA ASP A 191 3.49 12.10 -19.33
C ASP A 191 2.69 10.83 -19.67
N ALA A 192 3.19 9.66 -19.26
CA ALA A 192 2.58 8.35 -19.48
C ALA A 192 2.36 7.57 -18.17
N GLY A 193 2.27 8.27 -17.04
CA GLY A 193 2.17 7.68 -15.71
C GLY A 193 0.79 7.12 -15.32
N SER A 194 -0.21 7.16 -16.22
CA SER A 194 -1.51 6.54 -16.02
C SER A 194 -2.05 5.99 -17.32
N THR A 195 -2.99 5.04 -17.27
CA THR A 195 -3.65 4.48 -18.48
C THR A 195 -4.45 5.52 -19.27
N ALA A 196 -4.90 6.60 -18.62
CA ALA A 196 -5.59 7.70 -19.28
C ALA A 196 -4.64 8.58 -20.12
N LYS A 197 -3.34 8.55 -19.85
CA LYS A 197 -2.31 9.36 -20.51
C LYS A 197 -1.42 8.53 -21.46
N ALA A 198 -1.22 7.25 -21.14
CA ALA A 198 -0.39 6.35 -21.91
C ALA A 198 -1.05 6.00 -23.25
N SER A 199 -0.26 5.91 -24.32
CA SER A 199 -0.75 5.39 -25.59
C SER A 199 -0.98 3.87 -25.53
N ASP A 200 -1.82 3.35 -26.43
CA ASP A 200 -2.07 1.92 -26.57
C ASP A 200 -0.78 1.11 -26.81
N GLU A 201 0.22 1.70 -27.47
CA GLU A 201 1.51 1.06 -27.70
C GLU A 201 2.26 0.88 -26.38
N VAL A 202 2.25 1.90 -25.51
CA VAL A 202 2.88 1.83 -24.18
C VAL A 202 2.17 0.78 -23.33
N VAL A 203 0.85 0.75 -23.34
CA VAL A 203 0.06 -0.24 -22.57
C VAL A 203 0.38 -1.67 -23.05
N ARG A 204 0.41 -1.90 -24.37
CA ARG A 204 0.79 -3.22 -24.93
C ARG A 204 2.20 -3.62 -24.50
N ARG A 205 3.17 -2.71 -24.52
CA ARG A 205 4.54 -2.98 -24.10
C ARG A 205 4.65 -3.35 -22.63
N VAL A 206 3.85 -2.72 -21.76
CA VAL A 206 3.79 -3.09 -20.34
C VAL A 206 3.28 -4.51 -20.15
N ILE A 207 2.24 -4.91 -20.91
CA ILE A 207 1.70 -6.28 -20.87
C ILE A 207 2.77 -7.30 -21.34
N GLU A 208 3.48 -7.02 -22.42
CA GLU A 208 4.59 -7.86 -22.91
C GLU A 208 5.68 -8.01 -21.84
N TYR A 209 6.07 -6.91 -21.16
CA TYR A 209 7.07 -6.96 -20.09
C TYR A 209 6.60 -7.78 -18.89
N ALA A 210 5.32 -7.69 -18.53
CA ALA A 210 4.76 -8.45 -17.43
C ALA A 210 4.75 -9.96 -17.72
N GLN A 211 4.46 -10.37 -18.97
CA GLN A 211 4.46 -11.77 -19.39
C GLN A 211 5.86 -12.40 -19.45
N ASN A 212 6.90 -11.59 -19.70
CA ASN A 212 8.29 -12.05 -19.80
C ASN A 212 9.07 -12.01 -18.46
N ARG A 213 8.43 -11.62 -17.36
CA ARG A 213 9.03 -11.60 -16.02
C ARG A 213 8.80 -12.87 -15.20
N VAL A 214 8.20 -13.90 -15.80
CA VAL A 214 7.96 -15.21 -15.16
C VAL A 214 9.21 -16.09 -15.24
#